data_8d7a1a70b994d78c0915357e44083bb1
#
_entry.id   8d7a1a70b994d78c0915357e44083bb1
#
_cell.length_a   1.000
_cell.length_b   1.000
_cell.length_c   1.000
_cell.angle_alpha   90.00
_cell.angle_beta   90.00
_cell.angle_gamma   90.00
#
_symmetry.space_group_name_H-M   'P 1'
#
loop_
_entity.id
_entity.type
_entity.pdbx_description
1 polymer ?
#
loop_
_entity_poly.entity_id
_entity_poly.type
_entity_poly.pdbx_seq_one_letter_code
_entity_poly.pdbx_strand_id
1 'polypeptide(L)'
;IEEMAKLASAKNGLGGLVFGRVDFCGSMGWDRLDINTDKVTDYCVKAGQYCLEAGIDMVVGGAVSIDALTMLKRIKKTNLTRFETRKVIFNSNAIDSPSIEAGLLDAVKFEMLWLMNKRDYYSMIMKEDDARIAMLEARWKVL
;
A
#
# COMPACT_ATOMS: atom_id res chain seq x y z
N ILE A 1 -3.95 6.14 -17.54
CA ILE A 1 -4.25 6.93 -16.31
C ILE A 1 -5.31 7.99 -16.62
N GLU A 2 -5.12 8.83 -17.64
CA GLU A 2 -6.08 9.88 -18.04
C GLU A 2 -7.48 9.31 -18.31
N GLU A 3 -7.58 8.28 -19.14
CA GLU A 3 -8.84 7.63 -19.45
C GLU A 3 -9.49 7.01 -18.21
N MET A 4 -8.69 6.40 -17.32
CA MET A 4 -9.19 5.89 -16.04
C MET A 4 -9.77 6.99 -15.16
N ALA A 5 -9.14 8.16 -15.09
CA ALA A 5 -9.66 9.29 -14.32
C ALA A 5 -10.98 9.83 -14.91
N LYS A 6 -11.08 9.92 -16.23
CA LYS A 6 -12.32 10.31 -16.92
C LYS A 6 -13.46 9.32 -16.69
N LEU A 7 -13.18 8.02 -16.74
CA LEU A 7 -14.18 6.99 -16.45
C LEU A 7 -14.59 7.00 -14.97
N ALA A 8 -13.65 7.23 -14.06
CA ALA A 8 -13.92 7.32 -12.63
C ALA A 8 -14.83 8.52 -12.27
N SER A 9 -14.71 9.64 -12.98
CA SER A 9 -15.53 10.84 -12.75
C SER A 9 -16.93 10.79 -13.38
N ALA A 10 -17.26 9.74 -14.16
CA ALA A 10 -18.56 9.59 -14.78
C ALA A 10 -19.67 9.48 -13.72
N LYS A 11 -20.92 9.75 -14.11
CA LYS A 11 -22.08 9.61 -13.24
C LYS A 11 -22.12 8.18 -12.64
N ASN A 12 -22.15 8.08 -11.32
CA ASN A 12 -21.99 6.85 -10.55
C ASN A 12 -20.57 6.22 -10.64
N GLY A 13 -19.57 7.01 -10.96
CA GLY A 13 -18.18 6.60 -11.01
C GLY A 13 -17.54 6.40 -9.63
N LEU A 14 -16.22 6.32 -9.60
CA LEU A 14 -15.43 6.12 -8.39
C LEU A 14 -15.10 7.46 -7.72
N GLY A 15 -14.97 7.45 -6.40
CA GLY A 15 -14.57 8.64 -5.63
C GLY A 15 -13.10 9.01 -5.77
N GLY A 16 -12.25 8.14 -6.35
CA GLY A 16 -10.82 8.37 -6.50
C GLY A 16 -10.06 7.22 -7.12
N LEU A 17 -8.76 7.45 -7.34
CA LEU A 17 -7.81 6.45 -7.83
C LEU A 17 -6.68 6.24 -6.83
N VAL A 18 -6.20 5.01 -6.75
CA VAL A 18 -5.00 4.64 -5.99
C VAL A 18 -3.84 4.37 -6.96
N PHE A 19 -2.74 5.10 -6.79
CA PHE A 19 -1.51 4.86 -7.52
C PHE A 19 -0.58 3.97 -6.69
N GLY A 20 -0.54 2.68 -7.02
CA GLY A 20 0.34 1.69 -6.41
C GLY A 20 1.73 1.73 -7.05
N ARG A 21 2.71 2.39 -6.44
CA ARG A 21 4.06 2.60 -7.02
C ARG A 21 4.80 1.29 -7.32
N VAL A 22 4.68 0.30 -6.43
CA VAL A 22 5.34 -1.00 -6.62
C VAL A 22 4.75 -1.73 -7.82
N ASP A 23 3.42 -1.78 -7.92
CA ASP A 23 2.73 -2.44 -9.03
C ASP A 23 2.97 -1.71 -10.35
N PHE A 24 3.03 -0.36 -10.29
CA PHE A 24 3.36 0.45 -11.44
C PHE A 24 4.78 0.16 -11.96
N CYS A 25 5.80 0.14 -11.09
CA CYS A 25 7.16 -0.23 -11.49
C CYS A 25 7.20 -1.63 -12.10
N GLY A 26 6.52 -2.61 -11.48
CA GLY A 26 6.41 -3.96 -12.01
C GLY A 26 5.79 -4.00 -13.41
N SER A 27 4.70 -3.26 -13.64
CA SER A 27 4.03 -3.18 -14.95
C SER A 27 4.89 -2.55 -16.05
N MET A 28 5.82 -1.66 -15.65
CA MET A 28 6.75 -1.00 -16.56
C MET A 28 8.06 -1.79 -16.77
N GLY A 29 8.23 -2.95 -16.11
CA GLY A 29 9.47 -3.71 -16.12
C GLY A 29 10.62 -3.01 -15.39
N TRP A 30 10.34 -2.12 -14.45
CA TRP A 30 11.33 -1.38 -13.66
C TRP A 30 11.57 -2.08 -12.31
N ASP A 31 12.74 -1.76 -11.71
CA ASP A 31 13.09 -2.33 -10.41
C ASP A 31 12.21 -1.73 -9.29
N ARG A 32 12.04 -2.52 -8.24
CA ARG A 32 11.36 -2.06 -7.02
C ARG A 32 12.10 -0.89 -6.34
N LEU A 33 13.40 -0.75 -6.54
CA LEU A 33 14.20 0.36 -6.03
C LEU A 33 13.88 1.70 -6.71
N ASP A 34 13.21 1.66 -7.88
CA ASP A 34 12.84 2.87 -8.63
C ASP A 34 11.63 3.62 -8.05
N ILE A 35 10.91 3.04 -7.05
CA ILE A 35 9.63 3.58 -6.55
C ILE A 35 9.68 5.02 -6.02
N ASN A 36 10.85 5.50 -5.57
CA ASN A 36 11.05 6.84 -5.04
C ASN A 36 11.83 7.76 -6.00
N THR A 37 12.10 7.32 -7.23
CA THR A 37 12.81 8.13 -8.23
C THR A 37 11.92 9.25 -8.79
N ASP A 38 12.56 10.28 -9.34
CA ASP A 38 11.85 11.37 -10.03
C ASP A 38 10.98 10.85 -11.16
N LYS A 39 11.44 9.83 -11.88
CA LYS A 39 10.70 9.19 -12.97
C LYS A 39 9.34 8.67 -12.51
N VAL A 40 9.27 7.93 -11.40
CA VAL A 40 8.00 7.44 -10.83
C VAL A 40 7.19 8.59 -10.24
N THR A 41 7.87 9.54 -9.58
CA THR A 41 7.24 10.74 -9.03
C THR A 41 6.50 11.54 -10.10
N ASP A 42 7.09 11.70 -11.30
CA ASP A 42 6.47 12.41 -12.42
C ASP A 42 5.18 11.73 -12.90
N TYR A 43 5.15 10.41 -12.94
CA TYR A 43 3.91 9.68 -13.23
C TYR A 43 2.85 9.86 -12.15
N CYS A 44 3.24 9.88 -10.86
CA CYS A 44 2.33 10.18 -9.77
C CYS A 44 1.77 11.62 -9.86
N VAL A 45 2.62 12.60 -10.14
CA VAL A 45 2.20 14.00 -10.34
C VAL A 45 1.22 14.10 -11.50
N LYS A 46 1.51 13.44 -12.63
CA LYS A 46 0.62 13.42 -13.81
C LYS A 46 -0.72 12.73 -13.48
N ALA A 47 -0.71 11.65 -12.72
CA ALA A 47 -1.93 10.99 -12.25
C ALA A 47 -2.74 11.92 -11.34
N GLY A 48 -2.07 12.63 -10.42
CA GLY A 48 -2.68 13.66 -9.57
C GLY A 48 -3.36 14.76 -10.37
N GLN A 49 -2.71 15.23 -11.44
CA GLN A 49 -3.28 16.23 -12.35
C GLN A 49 -4.59 15.74 -13.00
N TYR A 50 -4.61 14.54 -13.53
CA TYR A 50 -5.82 13.98 -14.12
C TYR A 50 -6.95 13.76 -13.09
N CYS A 51 -6.61 13.35 -11.87
CA CYS A 51 -7.58 13.24 -10.78
C CYS A 51 -8.16 14.61 -10.40
N LEU A 52 -7.31 15.64 -10.35
CA LEU A 52 -7.74 17.02 -10.07
C LEU A 52 -8.72 17.53 -11.15
N GLU A 53 -8.37 17.37 -12.42
CA GLU A 53 -9.21 17.75 -13.56
C GLU A 53 -10.54 16.99 -13.61
N ALA A 54 -10.52 15.74 -13.16
CA ALA A 54 -11.71 14.88 -13.07
C ALA A 54 -12.53 15.10 -11.77
N GLY A 55 -12.05 15.91 -10.83
CA GLY A 55 -12.72 16.18 -9.55
C GLY A 55 -12.80 14.97 -8.62
N ILE A 56 -11.80 14.06 -8.67
CA ILE A 56 -11.74 12.83 -7.88
C ILE A 56 -10.49 12.81 -6.98
N ASP A 57 -10.56 11.99 -5.92
CA ASP A 57 -9.45 11.80 -4.99
C ASP A 57 -8.27 11.08 -5.63
N MET A 58 -7.05 11.45 -5.19
CA MET A 58 -5.84 10.68 -5.47
C MET A 58 -5.22 10.13 -4.19
N VAL A 59 -4.95 8.84 -4.20
CA VAL A 59 -4.24 8.13 -3.13
C VAL A 59 -2.93 7.58 -3.68
N VAL A 60 -1.85 7.68 -2.93
CA VAL A 60 -0.55 7.08 -3.28
C VAL A 60 -0.21 5.99 -2.29
N GLY A 61 0.07 4.80 -2.82
CA GLY A 61 0.48 3.61 -2.07
C GLY A 61 1.74 2.95 -2.64
N GLY A 62 2.02 1.76 -2.15
CA GLY A 62 3.17 0.94 -2.58
C GLY A 62 4.46 1.27 -1.84
N ALA A 63 4.73 0.54 -0.76
CA ALA A 63 5.95 0.65 0.07
C ALA A 63 6.23 2.08 0.57
N VAL A 64 5.21 2.77 1.06
CA VAL A 64 5.37 4.09 1.67
C VAL A 64 6.12 3.96 3.00
N SER A 65 7.23 4.69 3.10
CA SER A 65 8.10 4.82 4.27
C SER A 65 8.60 6.27 4.37
N ILE A 66 9.50 6.55 5.30
CA ILE A 66 10.15 7.87 5.45
C ILE A 66 10.78 8.32 4.13
N ASP A 67 11.41 7.41 3.38
CA ASP A 67 12.07 7.69 2.10
C ASP A 67 11.10 8.24 1.02
N ALA A 68 9.80 7.99 1.18
CA ALA A 68 8.78 8.50 0.26
C ALA A 68 8.38 9.96 0.53
N LEU A 69 8.78 10.57 1.66
CA LEU A 69 8.30 11.90 2.06
C LEU A 69 8.61 12.99 1.03
N THR A 70 9.79 12.96 0.43
CA THR A 70 10.19 13.96 -0.58
C THR A 70 9.25 13.93 -1.79
N MET A 71 8.98 12.73 -2.32
CA MET A 71 8.06 12.57 -3.44
C MET A 71 6.61 12.90 -3.05
N LEU A 72 6.15 12.48 -1.87
CA LEU A 72 4.81 12.79 -1.39
C LEU A 72 4.57 14.29 -1.26
N LYS A 73 5.55 15.04 -0.73
CA LYS A 73 5.52 16.52 -0.68
C LYS A 73 5.39 17.13 -2.08
N ARG A 74 6.06 16.54 -3.09
CA ARG A 74 5.97 17.00 -4.46
C ARG A 74 4.60 16.72 -5.07
N ILE A 75 4.06 15.52 -4.89
CA ILE A 75 2.73 15.14 -5.40
C ILE A 75 1.63 15.96 -4.74
N LYS A 76 1.75 16.24 -3.43
CA LYS A 76 0.79 17.07 -2.68
C LYS A 76 0.56 18.44 -3.29
N LYS A 77 1.57 19.04 -3.94
CA LYS A 77 1.45 20.34 -4.60
C LYS A 77 0.47 20.32 -5.80
N THR A 78 0.20 19.14 -6.35
CA THR A 78 -0.74 18.96 -7.45
C THR A 78 -2.09 18.49 -6.94
N ASN A 79 -2.17 17.24 -6.55
CA ASN A 79 -3.36 16.63 -5.95
C ASN A 79 -2.97 15.33 -5.24
N LEU A 80 -2.98 15.35 -3.92
CA LEU A 80 -2.82 14.17 -3.10
C LEU A 80 -3.80 14.28 -1.94
N THR A 81 -4.82 13.44 -1.90
CA THR A 81 -5.81 13.46 -0.81
C THR A 81 -5.38 12.57 0.34
N ARG A 82 -4.81 11.43 0.04
CA ARG A 82 -4.34 10.44 1.01
C ARG A 82 -3.08 9.74 0.51
N PHE A 83 -2.33 9.17 1.43
CA PHE A 83 -1.27 8.20 1.14
C PHE A 83 -1.35 7.05 2.12
N GLU A 84 -0.85 5.89 1.74
CA GLU A 84 -1.04 4.70 2.55
C GLU A 84 0.21 3.83 2.64
N THR A 85 0.43 3.31 3.84
CA THR A 85 1.18 2.08 4.05
C THR A 85 0.23 0.90 3.82
N ARG A 86 0.71 -0.32 3.93
CA ARG A 86 -0.14 -1.49 3.68
C ARG A 86 -1.32 -1.63 4.65
N LYS A 87 -1.25 -1.02 5.85
CA LYS A 87 -2.24 -1.16 6.92
C LYS A 87 -2.79 0.16 7.46
N VAL A 88 -2.18 1.28 7.10
CA VAL A 88 -2.59 2.59 7.63
C VAL A 88 -2.72 3.58 6.47
N ILE A 89 -3.83 4.32 6.47
CA ILE A 89 -4.10 5.41 5.53
C ILE A 89 -3.92 6.73 6.27
N PHE A 90 -3.14 7.62 5.67
CA PHE A 90 -2.90 8.96 6.16
C PHE A 90 -3.63 9.99 5.30
N ASN A 91 -4.20 11.01 5.91
CA ASN A 91 -4.58 12.22 5.19
C ASN A 91 -3.32 12.94 4.69
N SER A 92 -3.36 13.53 3.51
CA SER A 92 -2.20 14.21 2.92
C SER A 92 -1.65 15.35 3.78
N ASN A 93 -2.48 15.97 4.64
CA ASN A 93 -2.03 17.02 5.56
C ASN A 93 -1.08 16.48 6.64
N ALA A 94 -1.07 15.17 6.91
CA ALA A 94 -0.12 14.58 7.83
C ALA A 94 1.35 14.76 7.39
N ILE A 95 1.60 14.97 6.08
CA ILE A 95 2.94 15.22 5.52
C ILE A 95 3.60 16.46 6.13
N ASP A 96 2.80 17.46 6.52
CA ASP A 96 3.30 18.73 7.08
C ASP A 96 3.44 18.67 8.61
N SER A 97 3.05 17.56 9.23
CA SER A 97 3.20 17.38 10.67
C SER A 97 4.69 17.18 11.03
N PRO A 98 5.17 17.82 12.11
CA PRO A 98 6.51 17.58 12.61
C PRO A 98 6.74 16.14 13.10
N SER A 99 5.67 15.38 13.35
CA SER A 99 5.70 13.98 13.80
C SER A 99 5.46 12.97 12.68
N ILE A 100 5.44 13.39 11.40
CA ILE A 100 5.12 12.48 10.29
C ILE A 100 6.07 11.28 10.20
N GLU A 101 7.35 11.47 10.45
CA GLU A 101 8.33 10.38 10.43
C GLU A 101 8.03 9.33 11.50
N ALA A 102 7.74 9.78 12.72
CA ALA A 102 7.32 8.88 13.81
C ALA A 102 6.01 8.15 13.45
N GLY A 103 5.03 8.85 12.89
CA GLY A 103 3.78 8.24 12.43
C GLY A 103 3.98 7.17 11.36
N LEU A 104 4.88 7.38 10.41
CA LEU A 104 5.23 6.37 9.39
C LEU A 104 5.95 5.16 10.01
N LEU A 105 6.86 5.37 10.95
CA LEU A 105 7.53 4.29 11.66
C LEU A 105 6.52 3.45 12.46
N ASP A 106 5.58 4.10 13.15
CA ASP A 106 4.52 3.42 13.90
C ASP A 106 3.59 2.63 12.97
N ALA A 107 3.28 3.15 11.78
CA ALA A 107 2.48 2.44 10.79
C ALA A 107 3.19 1.17 10.28
N VAL A 108 4.49 1.24 10.02
CA VAL A 108 5.31 0.07 9.63
C VAL A 108 5.41 -0.92 10.78
N LYS A 109 5.63 -0.44 12.00
CA LYS A 109 5.64 -1.28 13.22
C LYS A 109 4.31 -1.97 13.44
N PHE A 110 3.20 -1.27 13.23
CA PHE A 110 1.86 -1.86 13.32
C PHE A 110 1.70 -3.03 12.34
N GLU A 111 2.10 -2.86 11.08
CA GLU A 111 2.07 -3.94 10.09
C GLU A 111 2.90 -5.14 10.53
N MET A 112 4.12 -4.89 11.01
CA MET A 112 5.02 -5.94 11.51
C MET A 112 4.36 -6.73 12.66
N LEU A 113 3.83 -6.03 13.67
CA LEU A 113 3.19 -6.67 14.82
C LEU A 113 1.93 -7.45 14.39
N TRP A 114 1.16 -6.93 13.46
CA TRP A 114 0.01 -7.61 12.90
C TRP A 114 0.41 -8.91 12.18
N LEU A 115 1.49 -8.88 11.38
CA LEU A 115 2.01 -10.08 10.70
C LEU A 115 2.56 -11.10 11.70
N MET A 116 3.27 -10.66 12.74
CA MET A 116 3.76 -11.54 13.80
C MET A 116 2.60 -12.25 14.52
N ASN A 117 1.59 -11.49 14.93
CA ASN A 117 0.39 -12.06 15.57
C ASN A 117 -0.32 -13.06 14.64
N LYS A 118 -0.46 -12.73 13.36
CA LYS A 118 -1.05 -13.63 12.36
C LYS A 118 -0.23 -14.91 12.20
N ARG A 119 1.09 -14.81 12.10
CA ARG A 119 1.99 -15.97 12.03
C ARG A 119 1.84 -16.87 13.25
N ASP A 120 1.84 -16.28 14.43
CA ASP A 120 1.78 -17.04 15.69
C ASP A 120 0.43 -17.77 15.81
N TYR A 121 -0.68 -17.12 15.42
CA TYR A 121 -2.00 -17.74 15.36
C TYR A 121 -2.05 -18.94 14.41
N TYR A 122 -1.59 -18.78 13.18
CA TYR A 122 -1.60 -19.88 12.20
C TYR A 122 -0.60 -20.99 12.55
N SER A 123 0.53 -20.66 13.18
CA SER A 123 1.51 -21.64 13.64
C SER A 123 0.93 -22.52 14.75
N MET A 124 0.06 -21.98 15.59
CA MET A 124 -0.62 -22.75 16.64
C MET A 124 -1.60 -23.76 16.03
N ILE A 125 -2.43 -23.33 15.08
CA ILE A 125 -3.35 -24.22 14.35
C ILE A 125 -2.58 -25.33 13.63
N MET A 126 -1.50 -24.99 12.93
CA MET A 126 -0.68 -25.94 12.19
C MET A 126 -0.09 -27.01 13.12
N LYS A 127 0.38 -26.64 14.32
CA LYS A 127 0.89 -27.61 15.32
C LYS A 127 -0.18 -28.57 15.83
N GLU A 128 -1.42 -28.11 16.02
CA GLU A 128 -2.55 -28.96 16.37
C GLU A 128 -2.87 -29.98 15.28
N ASP A 129 -2.87 -29.53 14.01
CA ASP A 129 -3.09 -30.38 12.85
C ASP A 129 -1.97 -31.41 12.68
N ASP A 130 -0.70 -31.03 12.84
CA ASP A 130 0.46 -31.90 12.76
C ASP A 130 0.37 -33.01 13.82
N ALA A 131 0.00 -32.65 15.05
CA ALA A 131 -0.18 -33.63 16.13
C ALA A 131 -1.33 -34.63 15.82
N ARG A 132 -2.42 -34.12 15.23
CA ARG A 132 -3.56 -34.95 14.83
C ARG A 132 -3.23 -35.85 13.66
N ILE A 133 -2.50 -35.38 12.68
CA ILE A 133 -2.01 -36.17 11.54
C ILE A 133 -1.12 -37.33 12.04
N ALA A 134 -0.13 -37.03 12.88
CA ALA A 134 0.77 -38.03 13.43
C ALA A 134 0.00 -39.14 14.19
N MET A 135 -1.03 -38.76 14.96
CA MET A 135 -1.89 -39.72 15.66
C MET A 135 -2.68 -40.60 14.67
N LEU A 136 -3.19 -40.03 13.58
CA LEU A 136 -3.96 -40.77 12.57
C LEU A 136 -3.05 -41.68 11.73
N GLU A 137 -1.85 -41.22 11.37
CA GLU A 137 -0.85 -42.04 10.66
C GLU A 137 -0.43 -43.26 11.51
N ALA A 138 -0.24 -43.07 12.81
CA ALA A 138 0.06 -44.21 13.71
C ALA A 138 -1.07 -45.26 13.73
N ARG A 139 -2.33 -44.82 13.65
CA ARG A 139 -3.50 -45.74 13.58
C ARG A 139 -3.61 -46.42 12.22
N TRP A 140 -3.34 -45.66 11.13
CA TRP A 140 -3.40 -46.18 9.77
C TRP A 140 -2.36 -47.28 9.51
N LYS A 141 -1.16 -47.19 10.06
CA LYS A 141 -0.06 -48.16 9.90
C LYS A 141 -0.31 -49.48 10.64
N VAL A 142 -1.32 -49.57 11.46
CA VAL A 142 -1.68 -50.79 12.22
C VAL A 142 -2.75 -51.63 11.50
N LEU A 143 -3.36 -51.08 10.46
CA LEU A 143 -4.29 -51.75 9.55
C LEU A 143 -3.57 -52.38 8.36
#